data_3458d83336dced2cc8410e9d016948e6
#
_entry.id   3458d83336dced2cc8410e9d016948e6
#
_cell.length_a   1.000
_cell.length_b   1.000
_cell.length_c   1.000
_cell.angle_alpha   90.00
_cell.angle_beta   90.00
_cell.angle_gamma   90.00
#
_symmetry.space_group_name_H-M   'P 1'
#
loop_
_entity.id
_entity.type
_entity.pdbx_description
1 polymer ?
#
loop_
_entity_poly.entity_id
_entity_poly.type
_entity_poly.pdbx_seq_one_letter_code
_entity_poly.pdbx_strand_id
1 'polypeptide(L)'
;MRPSRPRLRIRRIPSRPTATPETPFIGLTGGIGAGKSEALRALDRLGAATLSTDAVTHELLAAEDVRDLLVAELGSDVAPDGQIDRGAVASRVFGDDEKRKWLESVIWPRVGQRVAEFREKADDRPAAVVEVPLLFESGMENVFDKTVVVIADEDVRADRAAARGHELVEARAARQLTQEEKAQKADFVVRNDGTVEELEIKLSELLEKLREDGNS
;
A
#
# COMPACT_ATOMS: atom_id res chain seq x y z
N MET A 1 -55.20 35.06 14.39
CA MET A 1 -54.69 33.80 14.95
C MET A 1 -53.66 33.24 13.98
N ARG A 2 -52.36 33.25 14.30
CA ARG A 2 -51.30 32.65 13.48
C ARG A 2 -50.97 31.27 14.08
N PRO A 3 -50.85 30.21 13.23
CA PRO A 3 -50.54 28.87 13.72
C PRO A 3 -49.11 28.80 14.20
N SER A 4 -48.86 28.25 15.39
CA SER A 4 -47.56 28.01 15.98
C SER A 4 -46.83 26.88 15.20
N ARG A 5 -45.61 27.17 14.76
CA ARG A 5 -44.70 26.20 14.10
C ARG A 5 -44.21 25.17 15.14
N PRO A 6 -44.18 23.87 14.85
CA PRO A 6 -43.65 22.85 15.73
C PRO A 6 -42.13 23.03 15.86
N ARG A 7 -41.64 23.06 17.09
CA ARG A 7 -40.18 23.05 17.40
C ARG A 7 -39.63 21.68 17.09
N LEU A 8 -38.71 21.63 16.13
CA LEU A 8 -37.94 20.44 15.81
C LEU A 8 -37.08 20.07 17.03
N ARG A 9 -37.38 18.94 17.70
CA ARG A 9 -36.51 18.36 18.72
C ARG A 9 -35.34 17.70 18.02
N ILE A 10 -34.18 18.37 18.01
CA ILE A 10 -32.91 17.77 17.63
C ILE A 10 -32.61 16.71 18.72
N ARG A 11 -32.72 15.43 18.35
CA ARG A 11 -32.17 14.33 19.15
C ARG A 11 -30.67 14.56 19.25
N ARG A 12 -30.14 14.75 20.46
CA ARG A 12 -28.70 14.67 20.72
C ARG A 12 -28.26 13.29 20.29
N ILE A 13 -27.37 13.24 19.29
CA ILE A 13 -26.58 12.06 18.96
C ILE A 13 -25.81 11.73 20.23
N PRO A 14 -25.87 10.48 20.77
CA PRO A 14 -25.06 10.13 21.93
C PRO A 14 -23.60 10.37 21.56
N SER A 15 -22.87 11.07 22.43
CA SER A 15 -21.42 11.21 22.37
C SER A 15 -20.82 9.80 22.24
N ARG A 16 -19.99 9.61 21.19
CA ARG A 16 -19.19 8.41 20.96
C ARG A 16 -18.56 8.01 22.30
N PRO A 17 -18.60 6.72 22.70
CA PRO A 17 -17.86 6.27 23.87
C PRO A 17 -16.40 6.64 23.71
N THR A 18 -15.72 6.95 24.80
CA THR A 18 -14.28 7.26 24.90
C THR A 18 -13.51 6.33 23.97
N ALA A 19 -12.96 6.91 22.90
CA ALA A 19 -12.30 6.16 21.85
C ALA A 19 -11.14 5.36 22.48
N THR A 20 -11.17 4.04 22.36
CA THR A 20 -9.95 3.26 22.28
C THR A 20 -9.06 3.92 21.25
N PRO A 21 -7.75 4.12 21.52
CA PRO A 21 -6.87 4.71 20.53
C PRO A 21 -7.04 3.95 19.22
N GLU A 22 -7.43 4.66 18.16
CA GLU A 22 -7.64 4.03 16.84
C GLU A 22 -6.31 3.39 16.41
N THR A 23 -6.35 2.14 15.94
CA THR A 23 -5.18 1.45 15.40
C THR A 23 -4.50 2.32 14.34
N PRO A 24 -3.24 2.74 14.49
CA PRO A 24 -2.56 3.60 13.52
C PRO A 24 -2.57 2.97 12.12
N PHE A 25 -2.99 3.72 11.11
CA PHE A 25 -3.05 3.27 9.73
C PHE A 25 -1.86 3.81 8.94
N ILE A 26 -0.95 2.93 8.54
CA ILE A 26 0.41 3.27 8.09
C ILE A 26 0.61 2.89 6.63
N GLY A 27 1.08 3.85 5.81
CA GLY A 27 1.59 3.59 4.46
C GLY A 27 3.08 3.27 4.48
N LEU A 28 3.46 2.05 4.09
CA LEU A 28 4.85 1.60 3.97
C LEU A 28 5.32 1.68 2.52
N THR A 29 6.41 2.38 2.26
CA THR A 29 7.02 2.48 0.93
C THR A 29 8.54 2.36 0.98
N GLY A 30 9.21 2.51 -0.16
CA GLY A 30 10.68 2.48 -0.29
C GLY A 30 11.11 2.13 -1.70
N GLY A 31 12.38 2.33 -1.99
CA GLY A 31 12.98 2.02 -3.28
C GLY A 31 13.02 0.52 -3.62
N ILE A 32 13.34 0.22 -4.87
CA ILE A 32 13.64 -1.16 -5.30
C ILE A 32 14.87 -1.64 -4.55
N GLY A 33 14.84 -2.87 -4.03
CA GLY A 33 15.94 -3.44 -3.25
C GLY A 33 16.03 -2.96 -1.79
N ALA A 34 15.26 -1.93 -1.36
CA ALA A 34 15.31 -1.41 0.00
C ALA A 34 14.83 -2.39 1.10
N GLY A 35 14.10 -3.46 0.73
CA GLY A 35 13.67 -4.49 1.69
C GLY A 35 12.26 -4.27 2.26
N LYS A 36 11.37 -3.55 1.56
CA LYS A 36 9.97 -3.34 1.97
C LYS A 36 9.24 -4.62 2.37
N SER A 37 9.35 -5.66 1.56
CA SER A 37 8.66 -6.94 1.83
C SER A 37 9.20 -7.64 3.07
N GLU A 38 10.49 -7.45 3.42
CA GLU A 38 11.04 -7.95 4.69
C GLU A 38 10.55 -7.10 5.86
N ALA A 39 10.52 -5.78 5.70
CA ALA A 39 9.96 -4.89 6.70
C ALA A 39 8.47 -5.21 6.98
N LEU A 40 7.68 -5.50 5.93
CA LEU A 40 6.28 -5.89 6.09
C LEU A 40 6.14 -7.21 6.87
N ARG A 41 6.98 -8.22 6.57
CA ARG A 41 7.02 -9.50 7.31
C ARG A 41 7.46 -9.31 8.77
N ALA A 42 8.44 -8.44 9.02
CA ALA A 42 8.88 -8.13 10.37
C ALA A 42 7.78 -7.46 11.19
N LEU A 43 7.05 -6.51 10.60
CA LEU A 43 5.89 -5.88 11.23
C LEU A 43 4.78 -6.89 11.55
N ASP A 44 4.52 -7.86 10.66
CA ASP A 44 3.58 -8.97 10.92
C ASP A 44 4.02 -9.81 12.13
N ARG A 45 5.31 -10.19 12.22
CA ARG A 45 5.86 -10.89 13.39
C ARG A 45 5.73 -10.09 14.69
N LEU A 46 5.81 -8.77 14.61
CA LEU A 46 5.61 -7.85 15.74
C LEU A 46 4.12 -7.62 16.08
N GLY A 47 3.20 -8.30 15.37
CA GLY A 47 1.76 -8.30 15.64
C GLY A 47 0.97 -7.22 14.92
N ALA A 48 1.57 -6.40 14.08
CA ALA A 48 0.83 -5.48 13.22
C ALA A 48 -0.03 -6.24 12.21
N ALA A 49 -1.18 -5.69 11.82
CA ALA A 49 -1.87 -6.16 10.63
C ALA A 49 -1.12 -5.66 9.40
N THR A 50 -0.96 -6.51 8.38
CA THR A 50 -0.17 -6.16 7.19
C THR A 50 -0.91 -6.47 5.89
N LEU A 51 -0.76 -5.61 4.87
CA LEU A 51 -1.31 -5.78 3.53
C LEU A 51 -0.27 -5.32 2.50
N SER A 52 -0.10 -6.09 1.42
CA SER A 52 0.69 -5.65 0.26
C SER A 52 -0.25 -5.34 -0.91
N THR A 53 -0.19 -4.11 -1.44
CA THR A 53 -0.99 -3.74 -2.63
C THR A 53 -0.54 -4.48 -3.89
N ASP A 54 0.72 -4.92 -3.98
CA ASP A 54 1.20 -5.79 -5.05
C ASP A 54 0.53 -7.18 -4.97
N ALA A 55 0.41 -7.76 -3.76
CA ALA A 55 -0.27 -9.04 -3.56
C ALA A 55 -1.77 -8.93 -3.90
N VAL A 56 -2.43 -7.86 -3.43
CA VAL A 56 -3.84 -7.56 -3.77
C VAL A 56 -4.02 -7.43 -5.29
N THR A 57 -3.13 -6.72 -5.97
CA THR A 57 -3.17 -6.59 -7.43
C THR A 57 -3.05 -7.95 -8.11
N HIS A 58 -2.18 -8.85 -7.63
CA HIS A 58 -2.04 -10.20 -8.16
C HIS A 58 -3.32 -11.02 -7.99
N GLU A 59 -3.97 -10.94 -6.83
CA GLU A 59 -5.26 -11.60 -6.58
C GLU A 59 -6.35 -11.06 -7.51
N LEU A 60 -6.43 -9.73 -7.67
CA LEU A 60 -7.41 -9.09 -8.53
C LEU A 60 -7.24 -9.49 -10.00
N LEU A 61 -6.00 -9.55 -10.49
CA LEU A 61 -5.72 -9.98 -11.87
C LEU A 61 -6.13 -11.45 -12.12
N ALA A 62 -6.18 -12.29 -11.07
CA ALA A 62 -6.64 -13.67 -11.16
C ALA A 62 -8.17 -13.81 -11.01
N ALA A 63 -8.88 -12.76 -10.58
CA ALA A 63 -10.33 -12.77 -10.44
C ALA A 63 -11.03 -12.85 -11.81
N GLU A 64 -12.11 -13.62 -11.89
CA GLU A 64 -12.80 -13.93 -13.14
C GLU A 64 -13.35 -12.67 -13.84
N ASP A 65 -13.96 -11.77 -13.07
CA ASP A 65 -14.52 -10.52 -13.59
C ASP A 65 -13.43 -9.59 -14.16
N VAL A 66 -12.26 -9.52 -13.51
CA VAL A 66 -11.12 -8.72 -13.99
C VAL A 66 -10.48 -9.39 -15.20
N ARG A 67 -10.29 -10.71 -15.18
CA ARG A 67 -9.79 -11.47 -16.32
C ARG A 67 -10.62 -11.19 -17.59
N ASP A 68 -11.94 -11.28 -17.48
CA ASP A 68 -12.84 -11.10 -18.62
C ASP A 68 -12.74 -9.68 -19.19
N LEU A 69 -12.61 -8.66 -18.33
CA LEU A 69 -12.35 -7.28 -18.76
C LEU A 69 -11.01 -7.15 -19.49
N LEU A 70 -9.94 -7.78 -18.97
CA LEU A 70 -8.60 -7.74 -19.58
C LEU A 70 -8.59 -8.42 -20.94
N VAL A 71 -9.24 -9.57 -21.07
CA VAL A 71 -9.34 -10.29 -22.35
C VAL A 71 -10.12 -9.47 -23.37
N ALA A 72 -11.22 -8.83 -22.96
CA ALA A 72 -12.04 -8.00 -23.84
C ALA A 72 -11.26 -6.78 -24.38
N GLU A 73 -10.43 -6.14 -23.56
CA GLU A 73 -9.71 -4.91 -23.94
C GLU A 73 -8.35 -5.18 -24.57
N LEU A 74 -7.60 -6.15 -24.03
CA LEU A 74 -6.20 -6.40 -24.44
C LEU A 74 -6.03 -7.56 -25.41
N GLY A 75 -7.08 -8.39 -25.59
CA GLY A 75 -7.07 -9.56 -26.45
C GLY A 75 -6.92 -10.88 -25.68
N SER A 76 -7.30 -12.00 -26.31
CA SER A 76 -7.31 -13.33 -25.66
C SER A 76 -5.92 -13.88 -25.33
N ASP A 77 -4.88 -13.37 -25.94
CA ASP A 77 -3.49 -13.77 -25.72
C ASP A 77 -2.93 -13.34 -24.35
N VAL A 78 -3.63 -12.44 -23.61
CA VAL A 78 -3.30 -12.14 -22.21
C VAL A 78 -3.78 -13.21 -21.23
N ALA A 79 -4.56 -14.21 -21.70
CA ALA A 79 -5.06 -15.32 -20.89
C ALA A 79 -5.08 -16.64 -21.69
N PRO A 80 -3.90 -17.17 -22.15
CA PRO A 80 -3.82 -18.28 -23.11
C PRO A 80 -4.53 -19.56 -22.63
N ASP A 81 -4.47 -19.86 -21.36
CA ASP A 81 -5.09 -21.06 -20.75
C ASP A 81 -6.24 -20.69 -19.78
N GLY A 82 -6.91 -19.57 -20.04
CA GLY A 82 -7.96 -19.04 -19.16
C GLY A 82 -7.42 -18.45 -17.86
N GLN A 83 -6.11 -18.31 -17.71
CA GLN A 83 -5.43 -17.66 -16.61
C GLN A 83 -4.63 -16.45 -17.12
N ILE A 84 -4.65 -15.36 -16.38
CA ILE A 84 -3.93 -14.15 -16.79
C ILE A 84 -2.42 -14.38 -16.76
N ASP A 85 -1.81 -14.20 -17.93
CA ASP A 85 -0.36 -14.02 -18.09
C ASP A 85 0.01 -12.55 -17.84
N ARG A 86 0.58 -12.28 -16.66
CA ARG A 86 0.98 -10.94 -16.24
C ARG A 86 2.06 -10.33 -17.12
N GLY A 87 2.93 -11.15 -17.69
CA GLY A 87 3.95 -10.73 -18.65
C GLY A 87 3.31 -10.22 -19.93
N ALA A 88 2.32 -10.97 -20.45
CA ALA A 88 1.55 -10.58 -21.63
C ALA A 88 0.76 -9.28 -21.36
N VAL A 89 0.08 -9.15 -20.22
CA VAL A 89 -0.59 -7.90 -19.81
C VAL A 89 0.39 -6.74 -19.74
N ALA A 90 1.53 -6.92 -19.04
CA ALA A 90 2.56 -5.90 -18.93
C ALA A 90 3.08 -5.47 -20.31
N SER A 91 3.33 -6.40 -21.21
CA SER A 91 3.78 -6.13 -22.58
C SER A 91 2.75 -5.36 -23.40
N ARG A 92 1.45 -5.61 -23.18
CA ARG A 92 0.36 -4.92 -23.88
C ARG A 92 0.16 -3.47 -23.44
N VAL A 93 0.44 -3.18 -22.16
CA VAL A 93 0.32 -1.82 -21.61
C VAL A 93 1.65 -1.07 -21.63
N PHE A 94 2.77 -1.76 -21.85
CA PHE A 94 4.09 -1.15 -21.95
C PHE A 94 4.18 -0.28 -23.20
N GLY A 95 4.49 1.00 -23.01
CA GLY A 95 4.58 1.96 -24.13
C GLY A 95 3.23 2.49 -24.64
N ASP A 96 2.10 2.05 -24.09
CA ASP A 96 0.76 2.52 -24.44
C ASP A 96 0.11 3.18 -23.19
N ASP A 97 0.15 4.50 -23.15
CA ASP A 97 -0.35 5.28 -22.03
C ASP A 97 -1.89 5.16 -21.86
N GLU A 98 -2.65 4.96 -22.94
CA GLU A 98 -4.10 4.82 -22.86
C GLU A 98 -4.49 3.47 -22.26
N LYS A 99 -3.90 2.38 -22.72
CA LYS A 99 -4.11 1.05 -22.13
C LYS A 99 -3.66 0.98 -20.69
N ARG A 100 -2.53 1.62 -20.36
CA ARG A 100 -2.07 1.71 -18.98
C ARG A 100 -3.07 2.44 -18.09
N LYS A 101 -3.54 3.62 -18.49
CA LYS A 101 -4.56 4.38 -17.74
C LYS A 101 -5.87 3.61 -17.59
N TRP A 102 -6.25 2.89 -18.65
CA TRP A 102 -7.42 2.01 -18.58
C TRP A 102 -7.22 0.90 -17.56
N LEU A 103 -6.10 0.17 -17.59
CA LEU A 103 -5.79 -0.88 -16.60
C LEU A 103 -5.79 -0.32 -15.17
N GLU A 104 -5.15 0.82 -14.96
CA GLU A 104 -5.13 1.52 -13.67
C GLU A 104 -6.57 1.87 -13.23
N SER A 105 -7.43 2.32 -14.12
CA SER A 105 -8.84 2.64 -13.81
C SER A 105 -9.66 1.41 -13.41
N VAL A 106 -9.30 0.22 -13.86
CA VAL A 106 -9.92 -1.06 -13.48
C VAL A 106 -9.40 -1.55 -12.12
N ILE A 107 -8.08 -1.46 -11.91
CA ILE A 107 -7.41 -2.08 -10.75
C ILE A 107 -7.44 -1.18 -9.51
N TRP A 108 -7.13 0.11 -9.64
CA TRP A 108 -6.97 0.99 -8.47
C TRP A 108 -8.21 1.14 -7.58
N PRO A 109 -9.43 1.27 -8.13
CA PRO A 109 -10.62 1.32 -7.27
C PRO A 109 -10.81 0.05 -6.45
N ARG A 110 -10.48 -1.11 -7.03
CA ARG A 110 -10.58 -2.42 -6.36
C ARG A 110 -9.51 -2.59 -5.29
N VAL A 111 -8.28 -2.14 -5.56
CA VAL A 111 -7.21 -2.08 -4.55
C VAL A 111 -7.62 -1.14 -3.41
N GLY A 112 -8.14 0.04 -3.72
CA GLY A 112 -8.64 1.00 -2.72
C GLY A 112 -9.72 0.41 -1.83
N GLN A 113 -10.66 -0.34 -2.39
CA GLN A 113 -11.69 -1.06 -1.63
C GLN A 113 -11.07 -2.09 -0.67
N ARG A 114 -10.10 -2.90 -1.15
CA ARG A 114 -9.40 -3.88 -0.30
C ARG A 114 -8.62 -3.23 0.84
N VAL A 115 -8.01 -2.07 0.57
CA VAL A 115 -7.29 -1.27 1.57
C VAL A 115 -8.26 -0.72 2.63
N ALA A 116 -9.45 -0.24 2.23
CA ALA A 116 -10.49 0.22 3.15
C ALA A 116 -11.02 -0.92 4.02
N GLU A 117 -11.36 -2.06 3.41
CA GLU A 117 -11.80 -3.27 4.13
C GLU A 117 -10.74 -3.78 5.11
N PHE A 118 -9.47 -3.69 4.74
CA PHE A 118 -8.35 -4.05 5.60
C PHE A 118 -8.27 -3.14 6.83
N ARG A 119 -8.40 -1.81 6.64
CA ARG A 119 -8.42 -0.83 7.73
C ARG A 119 -9.51 -1.14 8.75
N GLU A 120 -10.73 -1.45 8.27
CA GLU A 120 -11.88 -1.77 9.12
C GLU A 120 -11.68 -3.05 9.96
N LYS A 121 -10.89 -4.01 9.45
CA LYS A 121 -10.65 -5.31 10.12
C LYS A 121 -9.42 -5.32 11.02
N ALA A 122 -8.65 -4.24 11.04
CA ALA A 122 -7.37 -4.18 11.74
C ALA A 122 -7.47 -3.67 13.19
N ASP A 123 -8.67 -3.63 13.77
CA ASP A 123 -8.90 -3.21 15.16
C ASP A 123 -8.08 -4.05 16.15
N ASP A 124 -7.67 -3.43 17.26
CA ASP A 124 -6.90 -4.05 18.36
C ASP A 124 -5.47 -4.49 17.99
N ARG A 125 -4.95 -4.10 16.82
CA ARG A 125 -3.56 -4.35 16.43
C ARG A 125 -2.63 -3.19 16.81
N PRO A 126 -1.31 -3.45 16.98
CA PRO A 126 -0.31 -2.39 17.20
C PRO A 126 -0.31 -1.30 16.12
N ALA A 127 -0.54 -1.71 14.87
CA ALA A 127 -0.72 -0.86 13.70
C ALA A 127 -1.38 -1.67 12.58
N ALA A 128 -2.01 -0.98 11.61
CA ALA A 128 -2.42 -1.51 10.32
C ALA A 128 -1.51 -0.96 9.24
N VAL A 129 -0.69 -1.80 8.62
CA VAL A 129 0.38 -1.37 7.70
C VAL A 129 0.08 -1.86 6.29
N VAL A 130 0.05 -0.95 5.33
CA VAL A 130 -0.14 -1.24 3.90
C VAL A 130 1.13 -0.90 3.13
N GLU A 131 1.73 -1.90 2.48
CA GLU A 131 2.83 -1.69 1.55
C GLU A 131 2.31 -1.15 0.22
N VAL A 132 2.77 0.05 -0.16
CA VAL A 132 2.44 0.73 -1.42
C VAL A 132 3.73 1.17 -2.12
N PRO A 133 4.19 0.47 -3.16
CA PRO A 133 5.46 0.79 -3.84
C PRO A 133 5.51 2.20 -4.43
N LEU A 134 4.38 2.70 -4.95
CA LEU A 134 4.23 4.03 -5.57
C LEU A 134 3.39 4.96 -4.68
N LEU A 135 3.64 4.98 -3.37
CA LEU A 135 2.83 5.70 -2.38
C LEU A 135 2.71 7.19 -2.70
N PHE A 136 3.82 7.86 -2.86
CA PHE A 136 3.88 9.30 -3.13
C PHE A 136 3.61 9.65 -4.58
N GLU A 137 4.01 8.78 -5.51
CA GLU A 137 3.80 8.96 -6.94
C GLU A 137 2.32 8.88 -7.34
N SER A 138 1.53 8.11 -6.59
CA SER A 138 0.08 7.98 -6.80
C SER A 138 -0.75 8.96 -5.97
N GLY A 139 -0.14 9.74 -5.05
CA GLY A 139 -0.84 10.62 -4.14
C GLY A 139 -1.64 9.90 -3.04
N MET A 140 -1.32 8.62 -2.79
CA MET A 140 -2.01 7.82 -1.77
C MET A 140 -1.58 8.13 -0.33
N GLU A 141 -0.53 8.93 -0.13
CA GLU A 141 -0.04 9.27 1.22
C GLU A 141 -1.12 9.85 2.13
N ASN A 142 -2.08 10.60 1.56
CA ASN A 142 -3.17 11.21 2.30
C ASN A 142 -4.24 10.23 2.82
N VAL A 143 -4.18 8.95 2.42
CA VAL A 143 -5.09 7.89 2.90
C VAL A 143 -4.67 7.38 4.27
N PHE A 144 -3.39 7.55 4.63
CA PHE A 144 -2.75 7.01 5.82
C PHE A 144 -2.60 8.08 6.91
N ASP A 145 -2.61 7.63 8.16
CA ASP A 145 -2.37 8.52 9.31
C ASP A 145 -0.89 8.92 9.37
N LYS A 146 0.01 8.00 9.01
CA LYS A 146 1.46 8.20 8.92
C LYS A 146 2.05 7.40 7.76
N THR A 147 3.20 7.84 7.29
CA THR A 147 3.96 7.21 6.21
C THR A 147 5.34 6.80 6.69
N VAL A 148 5.77 5.60 6.28
CA VAL A 148 7.08 5.03 6.60
C VAL A 148 7.81 4.69 5.31
N VAL A 149 9.04 5.16 5.15
CA VAL A 149 9.90 4.76 4.04
C VAL A 149 11.02 3.86 4.53
N VAL A 150 11.22 2.73 3.86
CA VAL A 150 12.39 1.87 4.04
C VAL A 150 13.43 2.27 3.00
N ILE A 151 14.64 2.58 3.47
CA ILE A 151 15.80 2.91 2.63
C ILE A 151 16.94 1.94 2.91
N ALA A 152 17.87 1.79 1.96
CA ALA A 152 19.11 1.05 2.15
C ALA A 152 20.20 1.67 1.27
N ASP A 153 21.46 1.39 1.61
CA ASP A 153 22.60 1.84 0.83
C ASP A 153 22.56 1.27 -0.60
N GLU A 154 23.10 2.01 -1.55
CA GLU A 154 22.99 1.68 -2.98
C GLU A 154 23.57 0.29 -3.31
N ASP A 155 24.74 -0.04 -2.73
CA ASP A 155 25.38 -1.34 -2.95
C ASP A 155 24.49 -2.49 -2.45
N VAL A 156 23.89 -2.34 -1.25
CA VAL A 156 22.97 -3.32 -0.66
C VAL A 156 21.72 -3.48 -1.51
N ARG A 157 21.21 -2.39 -2.08
CA ARG A 157 20.04 -2.41 -2.98
C ARG A 157 20.37 -3.09 -4.30
N ALA A 158 21.53 -2.77 -4.89
CA ALA A 158 21.98 -3.37 -6.14
C ALA A 158 22.12 -4.90 -6.03
N ASP A 159 22.75 -5.37 -4.96
CA ASP A 159 22.91 -6.81 -4.68
C ASP A 159 21.55 -7.52 -4.53
N ARG A 160 20.64 -6.91 -3.77
CA ARG A 160 19.28 -7.44 -3.55
C ARG A 160 18.41 -7.41 -4.83
N ALA A 161 18.60 -6.40 -5.69
CA ALA A 161 17.90 -6.29 -6.96
C ALA A 161 18.42 -7.31 -7.98
N ALA A 162 19.75 -7.48 -8.07
CA ALA A 162 20.38 -8.47 -8.94
C ALA A 162 19.89 -9.90 -8.68
N ALA A 163 19.68 -10.25 -7.40
CA ALA A 163 19.16 -11.55 -6.99
C ALA A 163 17.70 -11.81 -7.43
N ARG A 164 16.95 -10.78 -7.87
CA ARG A 164 15.51 -10.88 -8.23
C ARG A 164 15.20 -10.84 -9.73
N GLY A 165 16.21 -10.71 -10.58
CA GLY A 165 16.08 -10.65 -12.05
C GLY A 165 15.88 -9.23 -12.61
N HIS A 166 16.66 -8.88 -13.63
CA HIS A 166 16.86 -7.50 -14.09
C HIS A 166 15.73 -6.88 -14.93
N GLU A 167 15.00 -7.64 -15.75
CA GLU A 167 14.19 -7.06 -16.83
C GLU A 167 12.97 -6.24 -16.42
N LEU A 168 12.41 -6.47 -15.23
CA LEU A 168 11.26 -5.70 -14.73
C LEU A 168 11.66 -4.54 -13.79
N VAL A 169 12.92 -4.46 -13.42
CA VAL A 169 13.43 -3.48 -12.45
C VAL A 169 13.57 -2.11 -13.09
N GLU A 170 14.13 -2.02 -14.31
CA GLU A 170 14.40 -0.74 -14.99
C GLU A 170 13.13 0.04 -15.36
N ALA A 171 12.13 -0.64 -15.91
CA ALA A 171 10.86 -0.03 -16.30
C ALA A 171 10.05 0.49 -15.08
N ARG A 172 10.19 -0.16 -13.91
CA ARG A 172 9.60 0.29 -12.64
C ARG A 172 10.41 1.40 -12.00
N ALA A 173 11.74 1.35 -12.09
CA ALA A 173 12.64 2.35 -11.54
C ALA A 173 12.44 3.73 -12.19
N ALA A 174 12.21 3.79 -13.50
CA ALA A 174 12.01 5.03 -14.24
C ALA A 174 10.78 5.86 -13.79
N ARG A 175 9.87 5.28 -13.02
CA ARG A 175 8.63 5.92 -12.54
C ARG A 175 8.61 6.15 -11.03
N GLN A 176 9.60 5.65 -10.32
CA GLN A 176 9.66 5.81 -8.87
C GLN A 176 10.48 7.05 -8.52
N LEU A 177 10.00 7.79 -7.55
CA LEU A 177 10.84 8.75 -6.84
C LEU A 177 12.06 8.04 -6.27
N THR A 178 13.18 8.74 -6.19
CA THR A 178 14.38 8.23 -5.50
C THR A 178 14.06 7.93 -4.04
N GLN A 179 14.86 7.11 -3.38
CA GLN A 179 14.64 6.85 -1.96
C GLN A 179 14.85 8.12 -1.11
N GLU A 180 15.72 9.03 -1.53
CA GLU A 180 15.96 10.34 -0.91
C GLU A 180 14.72 11.23 -1.00
N GLU A 181 14.09 11.31 -2.17
CA GLU A 181 12.84 12.05 -2.37
C GLU A 181 11.69 11.46 -1.54
N LYS A 182 11.60 10.12 -1.47
CA LYS A 182 10.62 9.44 -0.60
C LYS A 182 10.91 9.71 0.88
N ALA A 183 12.19 9.69 1.30
CA ALA A 183 12.58 9.95 2.67
C ALA A 183 12.26 11.39 3.12
N GLN A 184 12.34 12.37 2.21
CA GLN A 184 11.95 13.75 2.48
C GLN A 184 10.45 13.96 2.65
N LYS A 185 9.63 13.06 2.09
CA LYS A 185 8.17 13.13 2.12
C LYS A 185 7.54 12.33 3.26
N ALA A 186 8.24 11.30 3.74
CA ALA A 186 7.72 10.37 4.74
C ALA A 186 7.82 10.93 6.16
N ASP A 187 6.87 10.55 7.02
CA ASP A 187 6.89 10.88 8.45
C ASP A 187 8.02 10.13 9.18
N PHE A 188 8.32 8.90 8.75
CA PHE A 188 9.37 8.07 9.35
C PHE A 188 10.26 7.41 8.29
N VAL A 189 11.55 7.32 8.61
CA VAL A 189 12.56 6.68 7.76
C VAL A 189 13.18 5.52 8.52
N VAL A 190 13.13 4.33 7.95
CA VAL A 190 13.75 3.11 8.49
C VAL A 190 14.89 2.66 7.58
N ARG A 191 16.12 2.69 8.09
CA ARG A 191 17.30 2.26 7.36
C ARG A 191 17.53 0.75 7.52
N ASN A 192 17.66 0.04 6.40
CA ASN A 192 17.76 -1.42 6.29
C ASN A 192 19.06 -1.86 5.59
N ASP A 193 20.20 -1.50 6.16
CA ASP A 193 21.52 -1.88 5.64
C ASP A 193 22.11 -3.13 6.34
N GLY A 194 21.53 -3.52 7.46
CA GLY A 194 21.99 -4.60 8.32
C GLY A 194 21.21 -5.90 8.19
N THR A 195 21.16 -6.63 9.30
CA THR A 195 20.48 -7.93 9.40
C THR A 195 18.96 -7.77 9.54
N VAL A 196 18.23 -8.90 9.43
CA VAL A 196 16.77 -8.93 9.63
C VAL A 196 16.42 -8.59 11.09
N GLU A 197 17.25 -9.05 12.03
CA GLU A 197 17.08 -8.80 13.46
C GLU A 197 17.23 -7.30 13.79
N GLU A 198 18.21 -6.63 13.19
CA GLU A 198 18.39 -5.18 13.34
C GLU A 198 17.23 -4.38 12.75
N LEU A 199 16.70 -4.82 11.61
CA LEU A 199 15.51 -4.23 11.01
C LEU A 199 14.30 -4.40 11.95
N GLU A 200 14.11 -5.58 12.52
CA GLU A 200 13.01 -5.89 13.42
C GLU A 200 13.05 -5.04 14.70
N ILE A 201 14.23 -4.82 15.27
CA ILE A 201 14.42 -3.90 16.41
C ILE A 201 13.98 -2.49 16.06
N LYS A 202 14.43 -1.94 14.92
CA LYS A 202 14.05 -0.59 14.45
C LYS A 202 12.53 -0.45 14.21
N LEU A 203 11.90 -1.51 13.70
CA LEU A 203 10.47 -1.53 13.47
C LEU A 203 9.67 -1.67 14.77
N SER A 204 10.18 -2.37 15.77
CA SER A 204 9.60 -2.41 17.12
C SER A 204 9.61 -1.03 17.77
N GLU A 205 10.74 -0.32 17.72
CA GLU A 205 10.86 1.06 18.22
C GLU A 205 9.90 2.02 17.49
N LEU A 206 9.71 1.82 16.18
CA LEU A 206 8.74 2.59 15.38
C LEU A 206 7.31 2.35 15.87
N LEU A 207 6.91 1.10 16.11
CA LEU A 207 5.58 0.77 16.60
C LEU A 207 5.31 1.38 17.99
N GLU A 208 6.32 1.44 18.86
CA GLU A 208 6.20 2.12 20.17
C GLU A 208 5.94 3.62 19.99
N LYS A 209 6.71 4.31 19.14
CA LYS A 209 6.52 5.74 18.85
C LYS A 209 5.13 6.04 18.27
N LEU A 210 4.65 5.21 17.34
CA LEU A 210 3.32 5.38 16.75
C LEU A 210 2.19 5.26 17.78
N ARG A 211 2.38 4.43 18.81
CA ARG A 211 1.43 4.30 19.93
C ARG A 211 1.45 5.53 20.84
N GLU A 212 2.61 6.08 21.09
CA GLU A 212 2.76 7.29 21.92
C GLU A 212 2.12 8.49 21.23
N ASP A 213 2.36 8.68 19.93
CA ASP A 213 1.78 9.77 19.14
C ASP A 213 0.25 9.68 19.05
N GLY A 214 -0.33 8.48 19.02
CA GLY A 214 -1.78 8.26 18.98
C GLY A 214 -2.49 8.51 20.32
N ASN A 215 -1.74 8.61 21.43
CA ASN A 215 -2.28 8.89 22.78
C ASN A 215 -2.17 10.37 23.20
N SER A 216 -1.62 11.24 22.36
CA SER A 216 -1.44 12.68 22.63
C SER A 216 -2.50 13.51 21.93
#